data_3f1cc96ef28fc5d47119cd587c375331
#
_entry.id   3f1cc96ef28fc5d47119cd587c375331
#
_cell.length_a   1.000
_cell.length_b   1.000
_cell.length_c   1.000
_cell.angle_alpha   90.00
_cell.angle_beta   90.00
_cell.angle_gamma   90.00
#
_symmetry.space_group_name_H-M   'P 1'
#
loop_
_entity.id
_entity.type
_entity.pdbx_description
1 polymer ?
#
loop_
_entity_poly.entity_id
_entity_poly.type
_entity_poly.pdbx_seq_one_letter_code
_entity_poly.pdbx_strand_id
1 'polypeptide(L)'
;QLHRFLNCIGGYTRSKFTYSFAAAEAMVPHILGSYRAYLDTCTSWDSIEENTELFVCFGGVPLKNGQIAQGGTGSHNQKEKLISSAKAGIRFVNLSPLKSDLLDEVKGKWLPLRPNTDVAIMLGIAHTLYKENLYSEIFIKKYTEGFDIFLPYLLGDLDGVVKDANWASEISEISSDEIISLARDMSSKRTMISVSWSLTRQDHGEQPFWAAIMLASMLGQIGLPGGGFGFGYSATNHIGGQFSIIPGAAFPQSDNKIDNFIPVARISDLLLNPGETFHFDGKEYD
;
A
#
# COMPACT_ATOMS: atom_id res chain seq x y z
N GLN A 1 -7.45 9.45 -29.62
CA GLN A 1 -7.35 10.36 -30.78
C GLN A 1 -6.61 11.64 -30.46
N LEU A 2 -6.79 12.24 -29.27
CA LEU A 2 -6.08 13.47 -28.86
C LEU A 2 -4.55 13.27 -28.88
N HIS A 3 -4.05 12.20 -28.27
CA HIS A 3 -2.62 11.88 -28.28
C HIS A 3 -2.05 11.75 -29.69
N ARG A 4 -2.78 11.09 -30.59
CA ARG A 4 -2.38 10.98 -32.01
C ARG A 4 -2.29 12.35 -32.67
N PHE A 5 -3.29 13.20 -32.49
CA PHE A 5 -3.27 14.56 -33.03
C PHE A 5 -2.04 15.34 -32.53
N LEU A 6 -1.81 15.36 -31.22
CA LEU A 6 -0.68 16.06 -30.61
C LEU A 6 0.66 15.50 -31.08
N ASN A 7 0.79 14.18 -31.19
CA ASN A 7 2.01 13.54 -31.71
C ASN A 7 2.27 13.91 -33.19
N CYS A 8 1.22 14.00 -33.99
CA CYS A 8 1.35 14.36 -35.41
C CYS A 8 1.75 15.84 -35.64
N ILE A 9 1.45 16.73 -34.70
CA ILE A 9 1.80 18.17 -34.81
C ILE A 9 3.10 18.55 -34.08
N GLY A 10 3.88 17.59 -33.59
CA GLY A 10 5.19 17.84 -32.99
C GLY A 10 5.39 17.23 -31.60
N GLY A 11 4.36 16.73 -30.99
CA GLY A 11 4.41 16.16 -29.66
C GLY A 11 3.85 17.11 -28.59
N TYR A 12 3.91 16.68 -27.35
CA TYR A 12 3.43 17.45 -26.19
C TYR A 12 4.08 16.95 -24.90
N THR A 13 4.21 17.83 -23.91
CA THR A 13 4.64 17.46 -22.57
C THR A 13 3.53 16.69 -21.89
N ARG A 14 3.81 15.45 -21.47
CA ARG A 14 2.84 14.57 -20.80
C ARG A 14 2.77 14.88 -19.32
N SER A 15 1.66 14.53 -18.69
CA SER A 15 1.64 14.35 -17.25
C SER A 15 2.10 12.93 -16.88
N LYS A 16 2.74 12.81 -15.73
CA LYS A 16 3.13 11.52 -15.13
C LYS A 16 2.47 11.36 -13.78
N PHE A 17 2.07 10.12 -13.46
CA PHE A 17 1.35 9.75 -12.24
C PHE A 17 -0.09 10.27 -12.17
N THR A 18 -0.73 10.04 -11.04
CA THR A 18 -2.10 10.48 -10.72
C THR A 18 -2.23 10.78 -9.24
N TYR A 19 -3.24 11.51 -8.82
CA TYR A 19 -3.58 11.67 -7.39
C TYR A 19 -4.36 10.47 -6.81
N SER A 20 -4.71 9.47 -7.61
CA SER A 20 -5.53 8.33 -7.16
C SER A 20 -4.75 7.35 -6.27
N PHE A 21 -3.54 6.96 -6.71
CA PHE A 21 -2.73 5.94 -6.03
C PHE A 21 -1.23 6.04 -6.35
N ALA A 22 -0.80 7.06 -7.03
CA ALA A 22 0.54 7.10 -7.60
C ALA A 22 1.64 7.50 -6.60
N ALA A 23 1.34 7.87 -5.37
CA ALA A 23 2.37 7.98 -4.33
C ALA A 23 3.07 6.63 -4.13
N ALA A 24 2.30 5.53 -4.08
CA ALA A 24 2.85 4.17 -4.07
C ALA A 24 3.55 3.81 -5.39
N GLU A 25 2.98 4.19 -6.54
CA GLU A 25 3.57 3.94 -7.85
C GLU A 25 4.94 4.61 -8.03
N ALA A 26 5.13 5.78 -7.41
CA ALA A 26 6.41 6.49 -7.41
C ALA A 26 7.44 5.87 -6.46
N MET A 27 7.02 5.47 -5.26
CA MET A 27 7.93 5.04 -4.18
C MET A 27 8.28 3.54 -4.25
N VAL A 28 7.28 2.66 -4.47
CA VAL A 28 7.47 1.20 -4.39
C VAL A 28 8.54 0.66 -5.35
N PRO A 29 8.73 1.20 -6.57
CA PRO A 29 9.83 0.75 -7.45
C PRO A 29 11.22 0.89 -6.86
N HIS A 30 11.45 1.86 -5.98
CA HIS A 30 12.73 2.06 -5.29
C HIS A 30 13.00 0.97 -4.22
N ILE A 31 11.98 0.26 -3.79
CA ILE A 31 12.07 -0.81 -2.78
C ILE A 31 11.98 -2.19 -3.42
N LEU A 32 11.01 -2.39 -4.33
CA LEU A 32 10.66 -3.70 -4.90
C LEU A 32 11.02 -3.82 -6.39
N GLY A 33 11.56 -2.77 -7.01
CA GLY A 33 11.90 -2.73 -8.43
C GLY A 33 10.73 -2.39 -9.36
N SER A 34 9.52 -2.88 -9.14
CA SER A 34 8.34 -2.59 -9.97
C SER A 34 7.05 -2.68 -9.18
N TYR A 35 6.30 -1.58 -9.14
CA TYR A 35 4.95 -1.58 -8.54
C TYR A 35 3.96 -2.40 -9.36
N ARG A 36 4.00 -2.27 -10.69
CA ARG A 36 3.05 -2.99 -11.55
C ARG A 36 3.27 -4.49 -11.53
N ALA A 37 4.52 -4.94 -11.67
CA ALA A 37 4.82 -6.37 -11.58
C ALA A 37 4.38 -6.96 -10.24
N TYR A 38 4.53 -6.17 -9.16
CA TYR A 38 4.05 -6.57 -7.84
C TYR A 38 2.52 -6.69 -7.79
N LEU A 39 1.76 -5.73 -8.34
CA LEU A 39 0.29 -5.81 -8.36
C LEU A 39 -0.24 -7.00 -9.19
N ASP A 40 0.42 -7.29 -10.30
CA ASP A 40 0.04 -8.40 -11.19
C ASP A 40 0.35 -9.78 -10.55
N THR A 41 1.18 -9.83 -9.51
CA THR A 41 1.60 -11.07 -8.83
C THR A 41 1.30 -11.09 -7.32
N CYS A 42 0.45 -10.20 -6.82
CA CYS A 42 0.09 -10.17 -5.40
C CYS A 42 -0.59 -11.49 -4.97
N THR A 43 -0.51 -11.79 -3.67
CA THR A 43 -1.10 -13.01 -3.10
C THR A 43 -2.57 -13.14 -3.47
N SER A 44 -2.95 -14.29 -4.06
CA SER A 44 -4.32 -14.53 -4.48
C SER A 44 -5.27 -14.73 -3.29
N TRP A 45 -6.55 -14.44 -3.49
CA TRP A 45 -7.58 -14.74 -2.48
C TRP A 45 -7.63 -16.23 -2.12
N ASP A 46 -7.33 -17.12 -3.06
CA ASP A 46 -7.28 -18.57 -2.78
C ASP A 46 -6.15 -18.89 -1.83
N SER A 47 -4.95 -18.34 -2.06
CA SER A 47 -3.81 -18.51 -1.14
C SER A 47 -4.06 -17.87 0.23
N ILE A 48 -4.75 -16.74 0.29
CA ILE A 48 -5.16 -16.10 1.54
C ILE A 48 -6.12 -17.02 2.29
N GLU A 49 -7.18 -17.52 1.64
CA GLU A 49 -8.18 -18.39 2.24
C GLU A 49 -7.58 -19.68 2.82
N GLU A 50 -6.59 -20.25 2.15
CA GLU A 50 -5.94 -21.51 2.55
C GLU A 50 -4.89 -21.35 3.65
N ASN A 51 -4.22 -20.18 3.73
CA ASN A 51 -2.98 -20.09 4.50
C ASN A 51 -2.93 -18.94 5.50
N THR A 52 -3.81 -17.92 5.40
CA THR A 52 -3.80 -16.77 6.29
C THR A 52 -4.56 -17.05 7.58
N GLU A 53 -4.04 -16.61 8.71
CA GLU A 53 -4.73 -16.68 10.00
C GLU A 53 -5.21 -15.29 10.46
N LEU A 54 -4.47 -14.24 10.07
CA LEU A 54 -4.77 -12.85 10.42
C LEU A 54 -4.65 -11.95 9.19
N PHE A 55 -5.73 -11.24 8.88
CA PHE A 55 -5.75 -10.26 7.79
C PHE A 55 -5.93 -8.86 8.36
N VAL A 56 -4.87 -8.04 8.29
CA VAL A 56 -4.83 -6.69 8.85
C VAL A 56 -5.02 -5.68 7.72
N CYS A 57 -6.12 -4.91 7.78
CA CYS A 57 -6.50 -3.96 6.73
C CYS A 57 -6.23 -2.53 7.18
N PHE A 58 -5.22 -1.88 6.65
CA PHE A 58 -5.02 -0.43 6.77
C PHE A 58 -5.81 0.27 5.65
N GLY A 59 -6.81 1.06 6.05
CA GLY A 59 -7.77 1.69 5.14
C GLY A 59 -8.88 0.76 4.63
N GLY A 60 -9.04 -0.43 5.25
CA GLY A 60 -10.11 -1.37 4.96
C GLY A 60 -9.99 -2.14 3.64
N VAL A 61 -11.02 -2.94 3.36
CA VAL A 61 -11.24 -3.68 2.09
C VAL A 61 -12.71 -3.53 1.65
N PRO A 62 -13.14 -2.30 1.32
CA PRO A 62 -14.55 -2.00 1.02
C PRO A 62 -14.99 -2.60 -0.31
N LEU A 63 -16.25 -3.04 -0.41
CA LEU A 63 -16.80 -3.62 -1.65
C LEU A 63 -17.06 -2.61 -2.76
N LYS A 64 -17.17 -1.32 -2.43
CA LYS A 64 -17.59 -0.26 -3.37
C LYS A 64 -16.81 -0.19 -4.69
N ASN A 65 -15.55 -0.59 -4.70
CA ASN A 65 -14.70 -0.60 -5.90
C ASN A 65 -14.34 -2.02 -6.37
N GLY A 66 -14.69 -3.05 -5.61
CA GLY A 66 -14.29 -4.43 -5.88
C GLY A 66 -14.88 -5.05 -7.16
N GLN A 67 -15.80 -4.34 -7.82
CA GLN A 67 -16.37 -4.76 -9.12
C GLN A 67 -15.77 -4.01 -10.32
N ILE A 68 -14.82 -3.10 -10.10
CA ILE A 68 -14.19 -2.32 -11.16
C ILE A 68 -13.00 -3.09 -11.71
N ALA A 69 -12.90 -3.21 -13.05
CA ALA A 69 -11.75 -3.74 -13.75
C ALA A 69 -11.08 -2.67 -14.62
N GLN A 70 -9.76 -2.77 -14.76
CA GLN A 70 -8.98 -1.88 -15.63
C GLN A 70 -8.95 -2.34 -17.10
N GLY A 71 -10.05 -2.83 -17.61
CA GLY A 71 -10.15 -3.50 -18.90
C GLY A 71 -9.84 -5.00 -18.77
N GLY A 72 -10.28 -5.78 -19.76
CA GLY A 72 -10.17 -7.24 -19.73
C GLY A 72 -11.32 -7.93 -19.01
N THR A 73 -11.11 -9.17 -18.59
CA THR A 73 -12.11 -9.99 -17.90
C THR A 73 -11.61 -10.38 -16.50
N GLY A 74 -12.48 -10.31 -15.53
CA GLY A 74 -12.22 -10.73 -14.16
C GLY A 74 -13.50 -11.16 -13.46
N SER A 75 -13.39 -11.92 -12.39
CA SER A 75 -14.52 -12.35 -11.58
C SER A 75 -14.90 -11.28 -10.55
N HIS A 76 -16.18 -11.01 -10.37
CA HIS A 76 -16.71 -10.12 -9.33
C HIS A 76 -17.01 -10.90 -8.06
N ASN A 77 -16.04 -11.57 -7.51
CA ASN A 77 -16.19 -12.52 -6.39
C ASN A 77 -15.60 -12.04 -5.08
N GLN A 78 -15.25 -10.76 -4.96
CA GLN A 78 -14.62 -10.23 -3.73
C GLN A 78 -15.49 -10.41 -2.49
N LYS A 79 -16.81 -10.20 -2.61
CA LYS A 79 -17.73 -10.40 -1.47
C LYS A 79 -17.69 -11.84 -0.98
N GLU A 80 -17.80 -12.78 -1.92
CA GLU A 80 -17.75 -14.21 -1.65
C GLU A 80 -16.43 -14.61 -1.02
N LYS A 81 -15.31 -14.09 -1.55
CA LYS A 81 -13.96 -14.35 -1.02
C LYS A 81 -13.75 -13.83 0.40
N LEU A 82 -14.22 -12.64 0.70
CA LEU A 82 -14.17 -12.11 2.07
C LEU A 82 -14.98 -12.96 3.05
N ILE A 83 -16.19 -13.38 2.65
CA ILE A 83 -17.06 -14.21 3.49
C ILE A 83 -16.47 -15.62 3.66
N SER A 84 -15.96 -16.26 2.59
CA SER A 84 -15.37 -17.60 2.67
C SER A 84 -14.07 -17.58 3.48
N SER A 85 -13.23 -16.57 3.34
CA SER A 85 -12.03 -16.38 4.16
C SER A 85 -12.37 -16.24 5.65
N ALA A 86 -13.40 -15.48 6.00
CA ALA A 86 -13.87 -15.39 7.38
C ALA A 86 -14.44 -16.73 7.91
N LYS A 87 -15.15 -17.48 7.07
CA LYS A 87 -15.65 -18.84 7.41
C LYS A 87 -14.52 -19.87 7.56
N ALA A 88 -13.43 -19.71 6.82
CA ALA A 88 -12.23 -20.52 6.95
C ALA A 88 -11.47 -20.27 8.28
N GLY A 89 -11.87 -19.26 9.04
CA GLY A 89 -11.31 -18.95 10.35
C GLY A 89 -10.32 -17.79 10.36
N ILE A 90 -10.12 -17.10 9.23
CA ILE A 90 -9.26 -15.93 9.18
C ILE A 90 -9.85 -14.83 10.05
N ARG A 91 -9.05 -14.29 10.94
CA ARG A 91 -9.41 -13.11 11.74
C ARG A 91 -9.07 -11.84 10.95
N PHE A 92 -10.04 -10.94 10.85
CA PHE A 92 -9.86 -9.64 10.20
C PHE A 92 -9.74 -8.53 11.23
N VAL A 93 -8.80 -7.61 11.02
CA VAL A 93 -8.68 -6.36 11.77
C VAL A 93 -8.77 -5.21 10.80
N ASN A 94 -9.80 -4.37 10.96
CA ASN A 94 -10.06 -3.21 10.12
C ASN A 94 -9.59 -1.93 10.81
N LEU A 95 -8.44 -1.40 10.40
CA LEU A 95 -7.94 -0.09 10.81
C LEU A 95 -8.41 0.93 9.77
N SER A 96 -9.54 1.56 10.05
CA SER A 96 -10.15 2.55 9.17
C SER A 96 -11.03 3.49 9.99
N PRO A 97 -11.14 4.78 9.62
CA PRO A 97 -12.12 5.69 10.22
C PRO A 97 -13.57 5.20 10.05
N LEU A 98 -13.83 4.39 9.02
CA LEU A 98 -15.17 3.89 8.70
C LEU A 98 -15.27 2.38 8.99
N LYS A 99 -16.22 2.00 9.85
CA LYS A 99 -16.53 0.60 10.12
C LYS A 99 -16.94 -0.14 8.84
N SER A 100 -17.70 0.51 7.96
CA SER A 100 -18.19 -0.03 6.69
C SER A 100 -17.12 -0.29 5.63
N ASP A 101 -15.85 0.06 5.89
CA ASP A 101 -14.74 -0.30 5.03
C ASP A 101 -14.30 -1.78 5.19
N LEU A 102 -15.01 -2.52 6.02
CA LEU A 102 -15.01 -3.99 6.02
C LEU A 102 -16.47 -4.46 6.07
N LEU A 103 -16.78 -5.51 5.31
CA LEU A 103 -18.10 -6.11 5.24
C LEU A 103 -18.53 -6.65 6.62
N ASP A 104 -19.74 -6.31 7.09
CA ASP A 104 -20.24 -6.72 8.43
C ASP A 104 -20.31 -8.24 8.59
N GLU A 105 -20.59 -8.97 7.52
CA GLU A 105 -20.65 -10.45 7.51
C GLU A 105 -19.30 -11.11 7.86
N VAL A 106 -18.18 -10.39 7.65
CA VAL A 106 -16.83 -10.86 8.02
C VAL A 106 -16.60 -10.84 9.53
N LYS A 107 -17.34 -9.99 10.27
CA LYS A 107 -17.25 -9.82 11.74
C LYS A 107 -15.83 -9.47 12.22
N GLY A 108 -15.10 -8.68 11.43
CA GLY A 108 -13.75 -8.25 11.79
C GLY A 108 -13.74 -7.28 12.97
N LYS A 109 -12.62 -7.27 13.69
CA LYS A 109 -12.37 -6.27 14.74
C LYS A 109 -12.16 -4.91 14.06
N TRP A 110 -12.92 -3.91 14.47
CA TRP A 110 -12.76 -2.54 13.97
C TRP A 110 -11.98 -1.70 14.97
N LEU A 111 -10.94 -1.03 14.47
CA LEU A 111 -10.12 -0.07 15.19
C LEU A 111 -10.28 1.29 14.48
N PRO A 112 -11.10 2.21 15.05
CA PRO A 112 -11.42 3.50 14.44
C PRO A 112 -10.27 4.51 14.59
N LEU A 113 -9.24 4.36 13.79
CA LEU A 113 -8.10 5.27 13.84
C LEU A 113 -8.45 6.67 13.33
N ARG A 114 -7.78 7.67 13.86
CA ARG A 114 -7.80 9.02 13.33
C ARG A 114 -7.23 9.04 11.90
N PRO A 115 -7.89 9.71 10.92
CA PRO A 115 -7.39 9.76 9.54
C PRO A 115 -5.93 10.25 9.46
N ASN A 116 -5.15 9.67 8.53
CA ASN A 116 -3.72 9.99 8.29
C ASN A 116 -2.78 9.63 9.46
N THR A 117 -3.14 8.63 10.27
CA THR A 117 -2.28 8.18 11.39
C THR A 117 -1.87 6.72 11.30
N ASP A 118 -2.11 6.09 10.16
CA ASP A 118 -1.80 4.67 9.90
C ASP A 118 -0.32 4.36 10.17
N VAL A 119 0.56 5.25 9.73
CA VAL A 119 2.02 5.08 9.91
C VAL A 119 2.42 5.12 11.38
N ALA A 120 1.78 5.95 12.21
CA ALA A 120 2.05 5.97 13.64
C ALA A 120 1.74 4.62 14.28
N ILE A 121 0.60 4.00 13.94
CA ILE A 121 0.26 2.65 14.40
C ILE A 121 1.28 1.62 13.89
N MET A 122 1.66 1.68 12.62
CA MET A 122 2.66 0.78 12.03
C MET A 122 4.01 0.88 12.74
N LEU A 123 4.45 2.08 13.11
CA LEU A 123 5.67 2.30 13.88
C LEU A 123 5.54 1.79 15.33
N GLY A 124 4.41 2.01 16.00
CA GLY A 124 4.14 1.44 17.32
C GLY A 124 4.14 -0.08 17.33
N ILE A 125 3.60 -0.72 16.28
CA ILE A 125 3.70 -2.16 16.05
C ILE A 125 5.15 -2.57 15.86
N ALA A 126 5.91 -1.89 14.99
CA ALA A 126 7.32 -2.17 14.72
C ALA A 126 8.18 -2.07 15.99
N HIS A 127 7.95 -1.02 16.81
CA HIS A 127 8.64 -0.85 18.08
C HIS A 127 8.35 -2.01 19.04
N THR A 128 7.08 -2.44 19.15
CA THR A 128 6.69 -3.58 19.98
C THR A 128 7.35 -4.88 19.49
N LEU A 129 7.33 -5.14 18.18
CA LEU A 129 7.99 -6.30 17.59
C LEU A 129 9.50 -6.31 17.92
N TYR A 130 10.15 -5.17 17.84
CA TYR A 130 11.58 -5.06 18.16
C TYR A 130 11.84 -5.25 19.67
N LYS A 131 11.15 -4.53 20.53
CA LYS A 131 11.36 -4.55 21.99
C LYS A 131 11.06 -5.90 22.63
N GLU A 132 10.08 -6.62 22.10
CA GLU A 132 9.71 -7.95 22.60
C GLU A 132 10.43 -9.09 21.86
N ASN A 133 11.36 -8.76 20.95
CA ASN A 133 12.11 -9.72 20.14
C ASN A 133 11.19 -10.66 19.34
N LEU A 134 10.12 -10.10 18.76
CA LEU A 134 9.10 -10.82 17.98
C LEU A 134 9.31 -10.68 16.47
N TYR A 135 10.37 -10.02 16.02
CA TYR A 135 10.71 -9.87 14.61
C TYR A 135 11.66 -10.96 14.11
N SER A 136 11.67 -11.18 12.80
CA SER A 136 12.56 -12.15 12.17
C SER A 136 13.93 -11.52 11.86
N GLU A 137 14.89 -11.65 12.77
CA GLU A 137 16.25 -11.17 12.55
C GLU A 137 16.90 -11.80 11.32
N ILE A 138 16.61 -13.11 11.07
CA ILE A 138 17.14 -13.83 9.91
C ILE A 138 16.64 -13.21 8.61
N PHE A 139 15.35 -12.87 8.52
CA PHE A 139 14.78 -12.26 7.34
C PHE A 139 15.37 -10.87 7.10
N ILE A 140 15.43 -10.04 8.15
CA ILE A 140 16.00 -8.70 8.09
C ILE A 140 17.44 -8.74 7.57
N LYS A 141 18.30 -9.56 8.16
CA LYS A 141 19.73 -9.67 7.76
C LYS A 141 19.92 -10.17 6.34
N LYS A 142 19.03 -11.04 5.85
CA LYS A 142 19.24 -11.73 4.57
C LYS A 142 18.57 -11.01 3.38
N TYR A 143 17.45 -10.33 3.60
CA TYR A 143 16.58 -9.87 2.53
C TYR A 143 16.27 -8.37 2.57
N THR A 144 16.80 -7.63 3.53
CA THR A 144 16.54 -6.19 3.63
C THR A 144 17.85 -5.41 3.74
N GLU A 145 17.78 -4.12 3.40
CA GLU A 145 18.83 -3.14 3.58
C GLU A 145 18.25 -1.91 4.30
N GLY A 146 19.06 -1.22 5.09
CA GLY A 146 18.67 0.03 5.78
C GLY A 146 17.96 -0.16 7.12
N PHE A 147 17.87 -1.38 7.65
CA PHE A 147 17.29 -1.59 8.98
C PHE A 147 18.10 -0.93 10.09
N ASP A 148 19.42 -0.86 9.94
CA ASP A 148 20.35 -0.15 10.81
C ASP A 148 20.16 1.36 10.80
N ILE A 149 19.67 1.92 9.69
CA ILE A 149 19.29 3.34 9.56
C ILE A 149 17.90 3.58 10.16
N PHE A 150 16.96 2.66 9.95
CA PHE A 150 15.60 2.76 10.44
C PHE A 150 15.51 2.62 11.97
N LEU A 151 16.25 1.69 12.54
CA LEU A 151 16.15 1.36 13.96
C LEU A 151 16.43 2.54 14.90
N PRO A 152 17.49 3.36 14.72
CA PRO A 152 17.72 4.56 15.53
C PRO A 152 16.56 5.58 15.47
N TYR A 153 15.89 5.70 14.31
CA TYR A 153 14.69 6.52 14.19
C TYR A 153 13.53 5.96 15.03
N LEU A 154 13.29 4.65 14.93
CA LEU A 154 12.23 3.96 15.68
C LEU A 154 12.41 4.10 17.19
N LEU A 155 13.67 4.02 17.66
CA LEU A 155 14.03 4.09 19.07
C LEU A 155 14.16 5.53 19.62
N GLY A 156 14.05 6.54 18.75
CA GLY A 156 14.14 7.95 19.14
C GLY A 156 15.57 8.49 19.23
N ASP A 157 16.57 7.74 18.79
CA ASP A 157 17.98 8.17 18.86
C ASP A 157 18.27 9.33 17.89
N LEU A 158 17.46 9.52 16.84
CA LEU A 158 17.67 10.56 15.84
C LEU A 158 16.93 11.88 16.16
N ASP A 159 15.77 11.82 16.80
CA ASP A 159 14.88 12.97 17.00
C ASP A 159 14.39 13.14 18.45
N GLY A 160 14.86 12.28 19.36
CA GLY A 160 14.46 12.30 20.77
C GLY A 160 13.06 11.74 21.06
N VAL A 161 12.37 11.17 20.04
CA VAL A 161 11.00 10.69 20.16
C VAL A 161 10.94 9.19 19.90
N VAL A 162 10.68 8.38 20.93
CA VAL A 162 10.46 6.93 20.78
C VAL A 162 9.12 6.68 20.12
N LYS A 163 9.08 5.90 19.04
CA LYS A 163 7.85 5.58 18.29
C LYS A 163 7.16 4.34 18.87
N ASP A 164 6.95 4.35 20.19
CA ASP A 164 6.30 3.23 20.88
C ASP A 164 4.76 3.22 20.74
N ALA A 165 4.11 2.24 21.39
CA ALA A 165 2.66 2.12 21.34
C ALA A 165 1.94 3.28 22.04
N ASN A 166 2.56 3.94 23.05
CA ASN A 166 1.97 5.08 23.72
C ASN A 166 2.01 6.31 22.82
N TRP A 167 3.15 6.59 22.20
CA TRP A 167 3.29 7.65 21.19
C TRP A 167 2.29 7.44 20.03
N ALA A 168 2.17 6.21 19.52
CA ALA A 168 1.23 5.89 18.46
C ALA A 168 -0.24 6.06 18.90
N SER A 169 -0.55 5.73 20.16
CA SER A 169 -1.87 5.89 20.75
C SER A 169 -2.31 7.36 20.84
N GLU A 170 -1.42 8.24 21.27
CA GLU A 170 -1.68 9.69 21.35
C GLU A 170 -2.01 10.31 19.98
N ILE A 171 -1.38 9.81 18.92
CA ILE A 171 -1.58 10.30 17.56
C ILE A 171 -2.83 9.70 16.92
N SER A 172 -3.03 8.38 17.09
CA SER A 172 -4.04 7.61 16.33
C SER A 172 -5.38 7.47 17.03
N GLU A 173 -5.44 7.75 18.34
CA GLU A 173 -6.60 7.51 19.21
C GLU A 173 -6.94 6.02 19.40
N ILE A 174 -6.06 5.11 18.96
CA ILE A 174 -6.14 3.67 19.26
C ILE A 174 -5.33 3.41 20.54
N SER A 175 -5.89 2.67 21.50
CA SER A 175 -5.19 2.43 22.77
C SER A 175 -3.85 1.68 22.54
N SER A 176 -2.86 2.00 23.36
CA SER A 176 -1.55 1.33 23.32
C SER A 176 -1.66 -0.18 23.52
N ASP A 177 -2.59 -0.64 24.37
CA ASP A 177 -2.84 -2.08 24.57
C ASP A 177 -3.33 -2.77 23.31
N GLU A 178 -4.17 -2.10 22.51
CA GLU A 178 -4.64 -2.61 21.21
C GLU A 178 -3.49 -2.71 20.20
N ILE A 179 -2.60 -1.71 20.16
CA ILE A 179 -1.43 -1.70 19.26
C ILE A 179 -0.47 -2.83 19.66
N ILE A 180 -0.16 -2.99 20.94
CA ILE A 180 0.71 -4.04 21.47
C ILE A 180 0.09 -5.43 21.18
N SER A 181 -1.20 -5.59 21.49
CA SER A 181 -1.92 -6.85 21.24
C SER A 181 -1.90 -7.22 19.74
N LEU A 182 -2.09 -6.24 18.85
CA LEU A 182 -2.04 -6.47 17.41
C LEU A 182 -0.63 -6.88 16.96
N ALA A 183 0.43 -6.24 17.47
CA ALA A 183 1.81 -6.61 17.17
C ALA A 183 2.12 -8.06 17.54
N ARG A 184 1.70 -8.51 18.74
CA ARG A 184 1.86 -9.90 19.21
C ARG A 184 1.06 -10.89 18.37
N ASP A 185 -0.18 -10.52 18.01
CA ASP A 185 -1.01 -11.33 17.12
C ASP A 185 -0.36 -11.49 15.73
N MET A 186 0.16 -10.39 15.15
CA MET A 186 0.80 -10.41 13.85
C MET A 186 2.06 -11.28 13.82
N SER A 187 2.84 -11.30 14.89
CA SER A 187 4.06 -12.12 14.98
C SER A 187 3.78 -13.60 15.18
N SER A 188 2.69 -13.94 15.89
CA SER A 188 2.35 -15.32 16.24
C SER A 188 1.51 -16.05 15.19
N LYS A 189 1.05 -15.36 14.15
CA LYS A 189 0.13 -15.87 13.13
C LYS A 189 0.67 -15.66 11.72
N ARG A 190 0.16 -16.47 10.78
CA ARG A 190 0.33 -16.17 9.35
C ARG A 190 -0.46 -14.91 9.03
N THR A 191 0.25 -13.79 8.86
CA THR A 191 -0.35 -12.46 8.73
C THR A 191 -0.23 -11.92 7.32
N MET A 192 -1.36 -11.51 6.75
CA MET A 192 -1.43 -10.69 5.54
C MET A 192 -1.71 -9.24 5.93
N ILE A 193 -0.85 -8.32 5.54
CA ILE A 193 -1.02 -6.87 5.70
C ILE A 193 -1.60 -6.31 4.41
N SER A 194 -2.80 -5.73 4.45
CA SER A 194 -3.42 -5.07 3.31
C SER A 194 -3.41 -3.56 3.48
N VAL A 195 -2.96 -2.83 2.47
CA VAL A 195 -3.00 -1.36 2.43
C VAL A 195 -3.92 -0.91 1.30
N SER A 196 -4.95 -0.16 1.66
CA SER A 196 -5.88 0.41 0.68
C SER A 196 -5.19 1.51 -0.16
N TRP A 197 -5.51 1.57 -1.45
CA TRP A 197 -5.03 2.67 -2.30
C TRP A 197 -5.48 4.04 -1.85
N SER A 198 -6.53 4.14 -1.04
CA SER A 198 -6.99 5.41 -0.47
C SER A 198 -5.92 6.10 0.39
N LEU A 199 -5.02 5.35 1.01
CA LEU A 199 -3.96 5.90 1.87
C LEU A 199 -2.90 6.68 1.09
N THR A 200 -2.82 6.56 -0.23
CA THR A 200 -1.96 7.43 -1.05
C THR A 200 -2.48 8.87 -1.16
N ARG A 201 -3.77 9.12 -0.82
CA ARG A 201 -4.43 10.42 -1.00
C ARG A 201 -4.36 11.32 0.23
N GLN A 202 -3.38 11.13 1.05
CA GLN A 202 -3.13 11.89 2.26
C GLN A 202 -1.76 12.54 2.20
N ASP A 203 -1.46 13.40 3.17
CA ASP A 203 -0.13 13.94 3.33
C ASP A 203 0.87 12.80 3.59
N HIS A 204 2.00 12.81 2.86
CA HIS A 204 2.97 11.71 2.85
C HIS A 204 2.35 10.33 2.55
N GLY A 205 1.46 10.26 1.56
CA GLY A 205 0.71 9.05 1.20
C GLY A 205 1.57 7.89 0.69
N GLU A 206 2.85 8.06 0.44
CA GLU A 206 3.81 7.00 0.16
C GLU A 206 4.20 6.21 1.41
N GLN A 207 4.18 6.84 2.60
CA GLN A 207 4.67 6.26 3.83
C GLN A 207 3.91 5.01 4.31
N PRO A 208 2.56 4.92 4.25
CA PRO A 208 1.84 3.71 4.64
C PRO A 208 2.26 2.47 3.85
N PHE A 209 2.60 2.63 2.57
CA PHE A 209 3.05 1.53 1.71
C PHE A 209 4.45 1.08 2.08
N TRP A 210 5.35 2.01 2.35
CA TRP A 210 6.69 1.70 2.82
C TRP A 210 6.66 1.03 4.19
N ALA A 211 5.89 1.58 5.13
CA ALA A 211 5.75 1.04 6.46
C ALA A 211 5.15 -0.38 6.47
N ALA A 212 4.22 -0.68 5.56
CA ALA A 212 3.68 -2.04 5.41
C ALA A 212 4.72 -3.04 4.92
N ILE A 213 5.58 -2.65 3.97
CA ILE A 213 6.71 -3.48 3.51
C ILE A 213 7.69 -3.72 4.67
N MET A 214 8.01 -2.68 5.43
CA MET A 214 8.87 -2.76 6.62
C MET A 214 8.29 -3.73 7.65
N LEU A 215 7.01 -3.61 8.02
CA LEU A 215 6.35 -4.52 8.96
C LEU A 215 6.36 -5.98 8.46
N ALA A 216 6.00 -6.21 7.19
CA ALA A 216 6.02 -7.55 6.60
C ALA A 216 7.43 -8.15 6.58
N SER A 217 8.47 -7.31 6.40
CA SER A 217 9.88 -7.70 6.51
C SER A 217 10.25 -8.07 7.94
N MET A 218 9.82 -7.26 8.93
CA MET A 218 10.06 -7.57 10.34
C MET A 218 9.38 -8.87 10.76
N LEU A 219 8.18 -9.16 10.26
CA LEU A 219 7.50 -10.44 10.50
C LEU A 219 8.17 -11.63 9.79
N GLY A 220 9.02 -11.37 8.78
CA GLY A 220 9.68 -12.41 8.00
C GLY A 220 8.72 -13.25 7.14
N GLN A 221 7.57 -12.70 6.76
CA GLN A 221 6.51 -13.44 6.10
C GLN A 221 6.36 -13.13 4.61
N ILE A 222 7.20 -12.25 4.05
CA ILE A 222 7.21 -11.99 2.60
C ILE A 222 7.66 -13.24 1.85
N GLY A 223 6.89 -13.65 0.85
CA GLY A 223 7.13 -14.85 0.05
C GLY A 223 6.57 -16.14 0.66
N LEU A 224 5.92 -16.07 1.81
CA LEU A 224 5.21 -17.20 2.38
C LEU A 224 3.74 -17.22 1.91
N PRO A 225 3.15 -18.39 1.59
CA PRO A 225 1.74 -18.47 1.22
C PRO A 225 0.83 -17.82 2.27
N GLY A 226 -0.08 -16.94 1.82
CA GLY A 226 -1.01 -16.24 2.70
C GLY A 226 -0.41 -15.21 3.67
N GLY A 227 0.91 -14.98 3.61
CA GLY A 227 1.62 -14.01 4.46
C GLY A 227 2.18 -12.83 3.67
N GLY A 228 2.79 -11.88 4.39
CA GLY A 228 3.42 -10.71 3.82
C GLY A 228 2.49 -9.51 3.71
N PHE A 229 2.50 -8.84 2.57
CA PHE A 229 1.69 -7.62 2.37
C PHE A 229 1.03 -7.62 1.01
N GLY A 230 0.02 -6.75 0.83
CA GLY A 230 -0.65 -6.53 -0.44
C GLY A 230 -1.27 -5.14 -0.53
N PHE A 231 -1.27 -4.58 -1.73
CA PHE A 231 -1.76 -3.25 -2.00
C PHE A 231 -3.00 -3.30 -2.88
N GLY A 232 -4.07 -2.65 -2.43
CA GLY A 232 -5.24 -2.42 -3.24
C GLY A 232 -6.23 -3.60 -3.32
N TYR A 233 -6.20 -4.56 -2.39
CA TYR A 233 -7.31 -5.49 -2.25
C TYR A 233 -8.61 -4.67 -2.13
N SER A 234 -9.59 -4.95 -2.99
CA SER A 234 -10.82 -4.19 -3.16
C SER A 234 -10.74 -2.84 -3.90
N ALA A 235 -9.57 -2.37 -4.29
CA ALA A 235 -9.49 -1.18 -5.15
C ALA A 235 -9.98 -1.47 -6.58
N THR A 236 -9.70 -2.68 -7.07
CA THR A 236 -10.20 -3.24 -8.31
C THR A 236 -10.37 -4.76 -8.15
N ASN A 237 -11.17 -5.40 -9.01
CA ASN A 237 -11.49 -6.81 -8.87
C ASN A 237 -10.34 -7.78 -9.24
N HIS A 238 -9.29 -7.29 -9.89
CA HIS A 238 -8.17 -8.15 -10.28
C HIS A 238 -7.11 -8.35 -9.19
N ILE A 239 -7.05 -7.48 -8.20
CA ILE A 239 -6.08 -7.61 -7.10
C ILE A 239 -6.44 -8.83 -6.24
N GLY A 240 -5.55 -9.83 -6.25
CA GLY A 240 -5.79 -11.12 -5.60
C GLY A 240 -6.76 -12.04 -6.34
N GLY A 241 -7.38 -11.59 -7.44
CA GLY A 241 -8.31 -12.35 -8.27
C GLY A 241 -7.67 -12.87 -9.57
N GLN A 242 -8.38 -13.77 -10.23
CA GLN A 242 -8.02 -14.17 -11.59
C GLN A 242 -8.42 -13.06 -12.56
N PHE A 243 -7.51 -12.69 -13.43
CA PHE A 243 -7.68 -11.58 -14.35
C PHE A 243 -6.96 -11.88 -15.68
N SER A 244 -7.60 -11.54 -16.78
CA SER A 244 -7.01 -11.63 -18.11
C SER A 244 -7.23 -10.35 -18.89
N ILE A 245 -6.13 -9.74 -19.34
CA ILE A 245 -6.19 -8.59 -20.24
C ILE A 245 -6.44 -9.11 -21.65
N ILE A 246 -7.50 -8.60 -22.28
CA ILE A 246 -7.79 -8.84 -23.70
C ILE A 246 -7.40 -7.57 -24.46
N PRO A 247 -6.27 -7.55 -25.19
CA PRO A 247 -5.88 -6.38 -25.96
C PRO A 247 -6.92 -6.11 -27.05
N GLY A 248 -7.52 -4.93 -27.02
CA GLY A 248 -8.41 -4.45 -28.07
C GLY A 248 -7.62 -3.82 -29.23
N ALA A 249 -8.27 -3.71 -30.40
CA ALA A 249 -7.72 -2.96 -31.51
C ALA A 249 -7.60 -1.47 -31.13
N ALA A 250 -6.45 -0.88 -31.39
CA ALA A 250 -6.21 0.55 -31.18
C ALA A 250 -5.65 1.19 -32.45
N PHE A 251 -6.07 2.44 -32.73
CA PHE A 251 -5.47 3.18 -33.83
C PHE A 251 -4.00 3.52 -33.49
N PRO A 252 -3.09 3.45 -34.46
CA PRO A 252 -1.73 3.90 -34.29
C PRO A 252 -1.70 5.35 -33.76
N GLN A 253 -0.93 5.58 -32.69
CA GLN A 253 -0.91 6.88 -32.01
C GLN A 253 0.26 7.74 -32.43
N SER A 254 1.21 7.20 -33.21
CA SER A 254 2.52 7.79 -33.49
C SER A 254 3.34 8.01 -32.20
N ASP A 255 4.61 8.27 -32.36
CA ASP A 255 5.51 8.49 -31.22
C ASP A 255 5.46 9.96 -30.78
N ASN A 256 5.42 10.18 -29.50
CA ASN A 256 5.64 11.51 -28.93
C ASN A 256 7.13 11.82 -28.97
N LYS A 257 7.49 12.89 -29.66
CA LYS A 257 8.89 13.34 -29.79
C LYS A 257 9.39 14.13 -28.58
N ILE A 258 8.47 14.45 -27.65
CA ILE A 258 8.79 15.19 -26.43
C ILE A 258 8.92 14.19 -25.29
N ASP A 259 10.10 14.08 -24.72
CA ASP A 259 10.39 13.18 -23.59
C ASP A 259 10.11 13.81 -22.22
N ASN A 260 9.96 15.12 -22.17
CA ASN A 260 9.64 15.85 -20.95
C ASN A 260 8.23 15.50 -20.46
N PHE A 261 8.07 15.50 -19.14
CA PHE A 261 6.79 15.29 -18.50
C PHE A 261 6.65 16.15 -17.25
N ILE A 262 5.43 16.37 -16.82
CA ILE A 262 5.07 17.09 -15.60
C ILE A 262 4.51 16.09 -14.61
N PRO A 263 5.15 15.84 -13.43
CA PRO A 263 4.51 15.09 -12.37
C PRO A 263 3.25 15.81 -11.91
N VAL A 264 2.13 15.10 -11.77
CA VAL A 264 0.85 15.75 -11.40
C VAL A 264 0.94 16.51 -10.07
N ALA A 265 1.77 16.04 -9.14
CA ALA A 265 2.01 16.71 -7.87
C ALA A 265 2.73 18.06 -8.00
N ARG A 266 3.38 18.34 -9.15
CA ARG A 266 4.13 19.58 -9.40
C ARG A 266 3.38 20.59 -10.27
N ILE A 267 2.16 20.26 -10.72
CA ILE A 267 1.36 21.18 -11.55
C ILE A 267 1.09 22.51 -10.83
N SER A 268 0.79 22.46 -9.53
CA SER A 268 0.57 23.68 -8.73
C SER A 268 1.83 24.54 -8.64
N ASP A 269 3.01 23.93 -8.48
CA ASP A 269 4.29 24.65 -8.40
C ASP A 269 4.59 25.36 -9.73
N LEU A 270 4.38 24.65 -10.85
CA LEU A 270 4.57 25.23 -12.19
C LEU A 270 3.64 26.40 -12.46
N LEU A 271 2.41 26.36 -11.93
CA LEU A 271 1.44 27.46 -12.10
C LEU A 271 1.76 28.65 -11.20
N LEU A 272 2.29 28.41 -9.99
CA LEU A 272 2.67 29.45 -9.05
C LEU A 272 4.00 30.11 -9.40
N ASN A 273 4.93 29.35 -9.99
CA ASN A 273 6.29 29.76 -10.30
C ASN A 273 6.62 29.45 -11.78
N PRO A 274 5.96 30.12 -12.75
CA PRO A 274 6.20 29.86 -14.17
C PRO A 274 7.65 30.14 -14.56
N GLY A 275 8.30 29.17 -15.21
CA GLY A 275 9.69 29.26 -15.66
C GLY A 275 10.75 28.92 -14.61
N GLU A 276 10.33 28.47 -13.42
CA GLU A 276 11.26 27.88 -12.46
C GLU A 276 11.48 26.40 -12.75
N THR A 277 12.74 25.98 -12.68
CA THR A 277 13.14 24.57 -12.79
C THR A 277 12.68 23.76 -11.59
N PHE A 278 12.31 22.49 -11.80
CA PHE A 278 12.06 21.54 -10.73
C PHE A 278 12.85 20.24 -10.92
N HIS A 279 13.20 19.62 -9.81
CA HIS A 279 13.88 18.33 -9.81
C HIS A 279 12.88 17.20 -9.57
N PHE A 280 12.99 16.14 -10.36
CA PHE A 280 12.23 14.93 -10.20
C PHE A 280 13.02 13.71 -10.68
N ASP A 281 13.10 12.64 -9.86
CA ASP A 281 13.75 11.36 -10.18
C ASP A 281 15.20 11.56 -10.69
N GLY A 282 15.96 12.44 -10.03
CA GLY A 282 17.34 12.77 -10.35
C GLY A 282 17.55 13.58 -11.64
N LYS A 283 16.50 14.10 -12.24
CA LYS A 283 16.53 14.96 -13.43
C LYS A 283 15.96 16.32 -13.12
N GLU A 284 16.45 17.30 -13.88
CA GLU A 284 15.99 18.67 -13.86
C GLU A 284 15.04 18.91 -15.05
N TYR A 285 13.95 19.62 -14.81
CA TYR A 285 12.91 19.96 -15.78
C TYR A 285 12.60 21.46 -15.70
N ASP A 286 12.50 22.11 -16.87
CA ASP A 286 12.18 23.53 -17.06
C ASP A 286 10.69 23.73 -17.36
#